data_423682e4525987a81b1859e71825f1b0
#
_entry.id   423682e4525987a81b1859e71825f1b0
#
_cell.length_a   1.000
_cell.length_b   1.000
_cell.length_c   1.000
_cell.angle_alpha   90.00
_cell.angle_beta   90.00
_cell.angle_gamma   90.00
#
_symmetry.space_group_name_H-M   'P 1'
#
loop_
_entity.id
_entity.type
_entity.pdbx_description
1 polymer ?
#
loop_
_entity_poly.entity_id
_entity_poly.type
_entity_poly.pdbx_seq_one_letter_code
_entity_poly.pdbx_strand_id
1 'polypeptide(L)'
;VYEIATPYTTAELFDIKFAQSADVMYITHPSHEVEKLSRTGHTSWSLTDVVFTKGPFQDANITTTTLTPASASVGSRNITASAVTGINGGAGFLTTDVGRQIHFNAGYATITARTSSTVVVADVTTAFTNGNAITDWYLGAFSDTTGHPSCVTFFEQRLVFAGTTNQPQAIFFSKSGDYENMDSNIGGTIADDDAIIYTIASNQVNAIRFMTSTRTLIIGTAGGEFTVSGGGSDSAVTPTNILIKKQSNHGAANIDAISVGNATLFLQRARRKIRELAYNFDVDGYVAPDMTILAEHITEGGLTQVAYQQEPNQIIYATREDGELVGLTYQREQQVTAWHRHIFGGRFGIATITVSDYANIANKTKLTLTKSDGTTVDFDSTTGTSGTNQFKTETNNNTTATNLKNAINAHANFTATVSSAVVTIVESS
;
A
#
# COMPACT_ATOMS: atom_id res chain seq x y z
N VAL A 1 8.78 -8.00 -24.16
CA VAL A 1 8.16 -7.80 -22.84
C VAL A 1 7.83 -9.18 -22.31
N TYR A 2 8.17 -9.44 -21.06
CA TYR A 2 7.80 -10.65 -20.35
C TYR A 2 6.75 -10.28 -19.29
N GLU A 3 5.68 -11.04 -19.22
CA GLU A 3 4.55 -10.76 -18.33
C GLU A 3 4.34 -11.97 -17.41
N ILE A 4 3.94 -11.70 -16.18
CA ILE A 4 3.57 -12.69 -15.18
C ILE A 4 2.24 -12.29 -14.55
N ALA A 5 1.37 -13.26 -14.29
CA ALA A 5 0.11 -13.03 -13.62
C ALA A 5 0.35 -12.63 -12.15
N THR A 6 -0.45 -11.71 -11.64
CA THR A 6 -0.43 -11.28 -10.24
C THR A 6 -1.85 -11.34 -9.65
N PRO A 7 -2.02 -11.47 -8.33
CA PRO A 7 -3.34 -11.47 -7.70
C PRO A 7 -3.97 -10.08 -7.59
N TYR A 8 -3.21 -9.00 -7.82
CA TYR A 8 -3.63 -7.64 -7.56
C TYR A 8 -4.58 -7.09 -8.63
N THR A 9 -5.62 -6.41 -8.20
CA THR A 9 -6.53 -5.67 -9.07
C THR A 9 -5.99 -4.27 -9.39
N THR A 10 -6.53 -3.62 -10.41
CA THR A 10 -6.13 -2.25 -10.79
C THR A 10 -6.33 -1.24 -9.64
N ALA A 11 -7.34 -1.44 -8.78
CA ALA A 11 -7.61 -0.55 -7.65
C ALA A 11 -6.58 -0.69 -6.53
N GLU A 12 -5.91 -1.83 -6.43
CA GLU A 12 -4.94 -2.17 -5.38
C GLU A 12 -3.50 -1.80 -5.71
N LEU A 13 -3.22 -1.46 -6.98
CA LEU A 13 -1.84 -1.23 -7.46
C LEU A 13 -1.08 -0.16 -6.69
N PHE A 14 -1.77 0.87 -6.17
CA PHE A 14 -1.15 1.96 -5.44
C PHE A 14 -0.94 1.67 -3.94
N ASP A 15 -1.50 0.58 -3.43
CA ASP A 15 -1.31 0.11 -2.05
C ASP A 15 -0.22 -0.98 -1.94
N ILE A 16 0.30 -1.44 -3.08
CA ILE A 16 1.41 -2.40 -3.14
C ILE A 16 2.69 -1.73 -2.66
N LYS A 17 3.41 -2.40 -1.75
CA LYS A 17 4.76 -2.02 -1.33
C LYS A 17 5.71 -3.19 -1.52
N PHE A 18 6.96 -2.87 -1.77
CA PHE A 18 7.95 -3.91 -2.04
C PHE A 18 9.34 -3.55 -1.51
N ALA A 19 10.10 -4.58 -1.24
CA ALA A 19 11.53 -4.50 -0.92
C ALA A 19 12.27 -5.56 -1.73
N GLN A 20 13.35 -5.15 -2.39
CA GLN A 20 14.14 -6.02 -3.25
C GLN A 20 15.55 -6.25 -2.71
N SER A 21 15.99 -7.49 -2.78
CA SER A 21 17.38 -7.86 -2.54
C SER A 21 17.83 -8.81 -3.68
N ALA A 22 18.82 -8.37 -4.46
CA ALA A 22 19.32 -9.07 -5.64
C ALA A 22 18.17 -9.43 -6.61
N ASP A 23 17.99 -10.72 -6.91
CA ASP A 23 16.98 -11.25 -7.85
C ASP A 23 15.65 -11.64 -7.16
N VAL A 24 15.47 -11.24 -5.91
CA VAL A 24 14.24 -11.52 -5.14
C VAL A 24 13.61 -10.22 -4.65
N MET A 25 12.31 -10.06 -4.88
CA MET A 25 11.50 -8.95 -4.39
C MET A 25 10.35 -9.50 -3.55
N TYR A 26 10.22 -9.01 -2.32
CA TYR A 26 9.06 -9.26 -1.46
C TYR A 26 8.04 -8.16 -1.65
N ILE A 27 6.79 -8.55 -1.87
CA ILE A 27 5.68 -7.64 -2.18
C ILE A 27 4.62 -7.82 -1.10
N THR A 28 4.11 -6.71 -0.57
CA THR A 28 3.06 -6.70 0.45
C THR A 28 1.86 -5.89 0.00
N HIS A 29 0.69 -6.38 0.40
CA HIS A 29 -0.59 -5.69 0.28
C HIS A 29 -1.48 -6.15 1.46
N PRO A 30 -2.25 -5.25 2.12
CA PRO A 30 -3.00 -5.60 3.34
C PRO A 30 -4.08 -6.68 3.15
N SER A 31 -4.52 -6.93 1.91
CA SER A 31 -5.57 -7.91 1.57
C SER A 31 -5.05 -9.16 0.86
N HIS A 32 -3.75 -9.30 0.65
CA HIS A 32 -3.13 -10.44 -0.03
C HIS A 32 -1.98 -11.00 0.79
N GLU A 33 -1.74 -12.30 0.67
CA GLU A 33 -0.55 -12.95 1.22
C GLU A 33 0.73 -12.24 0.73
N VAL A 34 1.80 -12.35 1.50
CA VAL A 34 3.08 -11.79 1.09
C VAL A 34 3.59 -12.57 -0.11
N GLU A 35 3.83 -11.87 -1.20
CA GLU A 35 4.32 -12.46 -2.44
C GLU A 35 5.83 -12.35 -2.56
N LYS A 36 6.44 -13.35 -3.18
CA LYS A 36 7.86 -13.37 -3.54
C LYS A 36 8.00 -13.45 -5.05
N LEU A 37 8.48 -12.37 -5.65
CA LEU A 37 8.87 -12.33 -7.06
C LEU A 37 10.34 -12.68 -7.17
N SER A 38 10.64 -13.79 -7.83
CA SER A 38 12.00 -14.27 -8.05
C SER A 38 12.35 -14.27 -9.52
N ARG A 39 13.56 -13.84 -9.85
CA ARG A 39 14.11 -13.82 -11.20
C ARG A 39 15.27 -14.82 -11.31
N THR A 40 15.17 -15.78 -12.21
CA THR A 40 16.25 -16.74 -12.51
C THR A 40 16.85 -16.52 -13.91
N GLY A 41 16.27 -15.62 -14.70
CA GLY A 41 16.75 -15.27 -16.04
C GLY A 41 15.89 -14.16 -16.66
N HIS A 42 16.27 -13.62 -17.83
CA HIS A 42 15.55 -12.54 -18.48
C HIS A 42 14.07 -12.87 -18.80
N THR A 43 13.79 -14.14 -19.07
CA THR A 43 12.44 -14.65 -19.39
C THR A 43 11.98 -15.72 -18.39
N SER A 44 12.62 -15.79 -17.22
CA SER A 44 12.31 -16.77 -16.18
C SER A 44 12.06 -16.06 -14.86
N TRP A 45 10.79 -15.86 -14.56
CA TRP A 45 10.29 -15.19 -13.37
C TRP A 45 9.23 -16.05 -12.71
N SER A 46 9.15 -16.03 -11.41
CA SER A 46 8.09 -16.67 -10.62
C SER A 46 7.56 -15.72 -9.55
N LEU A 47 6.25 -15.67 -9.40
CA LEU A 47 5.56 -15.01 -8.29
C LEU A 47 4.90 -16.11 -7.47
N THR A 48 5.19 -16.16 -6.18
CA THR A 48 4.70 -17.18 -5.26
C THR A 48 4.44 -16.61 -3.90
N ASP A 49 3.45 -17.15 -3.19
CA ASP A 49 3.23 -16.82 -1.79
C ASP A 49 4.45 -17.19 -0.94
N VAL A 50 4.76 -16.34 0.04
CA VAL A 50 5.83 -16.62 1.00
C VAL A 50 5.33 -17.61 2.05
N VAL A 51 5.95 -18.77 2.12
CA VAL A 51 5.70 -19.75 3.18
C VAL A 51 6.61 -19.46 4.35
N PHE A 52 6.10 -18.77 5.35
CA PHE A 52 6.88 -18.44 6.54
C PHE A 52 7.14 -19.70 7.40
N THR A 53 8.37 -19.85 7.81
CA THR A 53 8.76 -20.85 8.78
C THR A 53 8.46 -20.33 10.19
N LYS A 54 7.61 -21.01 10.96
CA LYS A 54 7.30 -20.77 12.38
C LYS A 54 6.92 -19.31 12.73
N GLY A 55 5.75 -18.90 12.29
CA GLY A 55 5.20 -17.58 12.65
C GLY A 55 5.14 -16.63 11.47
N PRO A 56 4.97 -15.28 11.69
CA PRO A 56 4.85 -14.67 13.02
C PRO A 56 3.54 -15.00 13.74
N PHE A 57 3.55 -14.92 15.07
CA PHE A 57 2.39 -15.21 15.92
C PHE A 57 1.84 -13.95 16.59
N GLN A 58 0.55 -13.97 16.88
CA GLN A 58 -0.10 -13.04 17.79
C GLN A 58 0.27 -13.39 19.24
N ASP A 59 -0.13 -12.54 20.20
CA ASP A 59 0.04 -12.80 21.62
C ASP A 59 -0.60 -14.14 22.04
N ALA A 60 -0.04 -14.75 23.09
CA ALA A 60 -0.56 -15.98 23.67
C ALA A 60 -2.04 -15.86 24.04
N ASN A 61 -2.77 -16.95 23.92
CA ASN A 61 -4.12 -17.03 24.47
C ASN A 61 -4.12 -16.77 25.97
N ILE A 62 -4.98 -15.87 26.42
CA ILE A 62 -5.19 -15.53 27.84
C ILE A 62 -6.50 -16.05 28.39
N THR A 63 -7.25 -16.84 27.62
CA THR A 63 -8.55 -17.40 28.03
C THR A 63 -8.38 -18.83 28.52
N THR A 64 -9.47 -19.42 29.03
CA THR A 64 -9.50 -20.83 29.45
C THR A 64 -9.68 -21.80 28.28
N THR A 65 -9.82 -21.30 27.04
CA THR A 65 -9.98 -22.14 25.85
C THR A 65 -8.71 -22.95 25.61
N THR A 66 -8.84 -24.25 25.46
CA THR A 66 -7.75 -25.17 25.16
C THR A 66 -7.78 -25.57 23.70
N LEU A 67 -6.59 -25.85 23.13
CA LEU A 67 -6.44 -26.57 21.87
C LEU A 67 -5.96 -27.99 22.11
N THR A 68 -6.56 -28.96 21.41
CA THR A 68 -6.25 -30.38 21.51
C THR A 68 -6.06 -30.94 20.10
N PRO A 69 -4.89 -31.51 19.76
CA PRO A 69 -4.69 -32.18 18.51
C PRO A 69 -5.23 -33.60 18.55
N ALA A 70 -5.82 -34.11 17.50
CA ALA A 70 -6.25 -35.49 17.39
C ALA A 70 -5.06 -36.48 17.48
N SER A 71 -3.87 -36.06 17.14
CA SER A 71 -2.60 -36.76 17.30
C SER A 71 -1.45 -35.76 17.39
N ALA A 72 -0.43 -36.07 18.18
CA ALA A 72 0.78 -35.26 18.31
C ALA A 72 1.73 -35.36 17.11
N SER A 73 1.57 -36.36 16.23
CA SER A 73 2.48 -36.63 15.14
C SER A 73 2.28 -35.65 13.95
N VAL A 74 3.33 -35.44 13.16
CA VAL A 74 3.31 -34.68 11.90
C VAL A 74 2.25 -35.18 10.89
N GLY A 75 1.90 -34.32 9.94
CA GLY A 75 0.90 -34.55 8.91
C GLY A 75 -0.48 -33.98 9.24
N SER A 76 -1.47 -34.25 8.38
CA SER A 76 -2.82 -33.68 8.51
C SER A 76 -3.53 -34.20 9.75
N ARG A 77 -3.95 -33.27 10.63
CA ARG A 77 -4.60 -33.56 11.92
C ARG A 77 -5.74 -32.60 12.18
N ASN A 78 -6.79 -33.08 12.86
CA ASN A 78 -7.77 -32.19 13.46
C ASN A 78 -7.19 -31.54 14.71
N ILE A 79 -7.39 -30.23 14.85
CA ILE A 79 -7.14 -29.49 16.07
C ILE A 79 -8.50 -28.99 16.57
N THR A 80 -8.85 -29.34 17.82
CA THR A 80 -10.13 -29.01 18.43
C THR A 80 -9.94 -28.01 19.55
N ALA A 81 -10.69 -26.89 19.49
CA ALA A 81 -10.80 -25.93 20.58
C ALA A 81 -11.94 -26.31 21.52
N SER A 82 -11.74 -26.17 22.84
CA SER A 82 -12.78 -26.44 23.84
C SER A 82 -13.92 -25.41 23.82
N ALA A 83 -13.66 -24.20 23.32
CA ALA A 83 -14.62 -23.10 23.14
C ALA A 83 -14.17 -22.17 22.01
N VAL A 84 -15.01 -21.22 21.64
CA VAL A 84 -14.67 -20.17 20.66
C VAL A 84 -13.99 -18.96 21.30
N THR A 85 -14.09 -18.81 22.63
CA THR A 85 -13.53 -17.67 23.37
C THR A 85 -12.00 -17.58 23.15
N GLY A 86 -11.51 -16.39 22.86
CA GLY A 86 -10.08 -16.16 22.55
C GLY A 86 -9.70 -16.40 21.10
N ILE A 87 -10.54 -17.06 20.31
CA ILE A 87 -10.30 -17.27 18.88
C ILE A 87 -11.08 -16.21 18.10
N ASN A 88 -10.39 -15.36 17.36
CA ASN A 88 -10.97 -14.32 16.50
C ASN A 88 -12.04 -13.47 17.21
N GLY A 89 -11.71 -12.98 18.41
CA GLY A 89 -12.62 -12.16 19.21
C GLY A 89 -13.87 -12.89 19.71
N GLY A 90 -13.86 -14.23 19.76
CA GLY A 90 -14.98 -15.05 20.17
C GLY A 90 -15.82 -15.64 19.02
N ALA A 91 -15.48 -15.35 17.77
CA ALA A 91 -16.13 -15.93 16.59
C ALA A 91 -15.73 -17.40 16.35
N GLY A 92 -14.63 -17.84 16.97
CA GLY A 92 -14.03 -19.15 16.70
C GLY A 92 -13.26 -19.15 15.37
N PHE A 93 -12.87 -20.33 14.93
CA PHE A 93 -12.18 -20.46 13.63
C PHE A 93 -13.09 -20.07 12.46
N LEU A 94 -12.53 -19.33 11.50
CA LEU A 94 -13.19 -18.86 10.29
C LEU A 94 -12.63 -19.57 9.06
N THR A 95 -13.33 -19.51 7.94
CA THR A 95 -12.83 -20.03 6.65
C THR A 95 -11.62 -19.26 6.15
N THR A 96 -11.52 -18.01 6.55
CA THR A 96 -10.40 -17.09 6.28
C THR A 96 -9.17 -17.33 7.17
N ASP A 97 -9.22 -18.33 8.08
CA ASP A 97 -8.05 -18.81 8.83
C ASP A 97 -7.27 -19.91 8.07
N VAL A 98 -7.73 -20.35 6.91
CA VAL A 98 -6.95 -21.30 6.08
C VAL A 98 -5.64 -20.63 5.68
N GLY A 99 -4.52 -21.35 5.78
CA GLY A 99 -3.16 -20.80 5.63
C GLY A 99 -2.54 -20.28 6.93
N ARG A 100 -3.34 -19.97 7.93
CA ARG A 100 -2.88 -19.45 9.23
C ARG A 100 -2.15 -20.51 10.04
N GLN A 101 -1.04 -20.12 10.65
CA GLN A 101 -0.28 -21.02 11.50
C GLN A 101 -0.87 -21.12 12.94
N ILE A 102 -0.65 -22.24 13.59
CA ILE A 102 -0.98 -22.49 14.98
C ILE A 102 0.28 -23.02 15.68
N HIS A 103 0.60 -22.46 16.84
CA HIS A 103 1.66 -22.97 17.70
C HIS A 103 1.11 -23.27 19.10
N PHE A 104 1.37 -24.44 19.60
CA PHE A 104 1.16 -24.85 20.99
C PHE A 104 1.94 -26.13 21.27
N ASN A 105 2.20 -26.41 22.57
CA ASN A 105 2.84 -27.67 23.01
C ASN A 105 4.11 -27.98 22.20
N ALA A 106 4.96 -26.97 21.97
CA ALA A 106 6.20 -27.00 21.17
C ALA A 106 6.04 -27.41 19.69
N GLY A 107 4.82 -27.65 19.22
CA GLY A 107 4.52 -28.03 17.84
C GLY A 107 4.04 -26.85 17.00
N TYR A 108 4.16 -27.01 15.68
CA TYR A 108 3.69 -26.03 14.68
C TYR A 108 2.81 -26.72 13.66
N ALA A 109 1.72 -26.06 13.29
CA ALA A 109 0.79 -26.55 12.27
C ALA A 109 0.25 -25.39 11.45
N THR A 110 -0.12 -25.66 10.19
CA THR A 110 -0.80 -24.69 9.30
C THR A 110 -2.22 -25.17 9.03
N ILE A 111 -3.21 -24.33 9.22
CA ILE A 111 -4.62 -24.65 8.96
C ILE A 111 -4.80 -24.87 7.45
N THR A 112 -5.32 -26.05 7.09
CA THR A 112 -5.61 -26.40 5.68
C THR A 112 -7.09 -26.41 5.37
N ALA A 113 -7.93 -26.59 6.39
CA ALA A 113 -9.39 -26.51 6.25
C ALA A 113 -10.09 -26.19 7.58
N ARG A 114 -11.23 -25.53 7.49
CA ARG A 114 -12.13 -25.31 8.63
C ARG A 114 -13.27 -26.32 8.60
N THR A 115 -13.45 -27.07 9.70
CA THR A 115 -14.58 -27.99 9.87
C THR A 115 -15.74 -27.32 10.61
N SER A 116 -15.45 -26.56 11.66
CA SER A 116 -16.45 -25.81 12.45
C SER A 116 -15.79 -24.60 13.12
N SER A 117 -16.56 -23.81 13.88
CA SER A 117 -15.99 -22.72 14.68
C SER A 117 -15.00 -23.17 15.75
N THR A 118 -15.01 -24.46 16.12
CA THR A 118 -14.11 -25.03 17.14
C THR A 118 -13.19 -26.11 16.58
N VAL A 119 -13.27 -26.50 15.31
CA VAL A 119 -12.47 -27.59 14.73
C VAL A 119 -11.89 -27.15 13.39
N VAL A 120 -10.58 -27.29 13.27
CA VAL A 120 -9.85 -27.13 12.01
C VAL A 120 -9.05 -28.39 11.67
N VAL A 121 -8.81 -28.58 10.38
CA VAL A 121 -7.80 -29.51 9.88
C VAL A 121 -6.53 -28.70 9.68
N ALA A 122 -5.42 -29.15 10.24
CA ALA A 122 -4.14 -28.50 10.09
C ALA A 122 -3.04 -29.52 9.71
N ASP A 123 -2.10 -29.08 8.89
CA ASP A 123 -0.89 -29.84 8.57
C ASP A 123 0.17 -29.55 9.64
N VAL A 124 0.46 -30.57 10.45
CA VAL A 124 1.44 -30.46 11.53
C VAL A 124 2.84 -30.62 10.93
N THR A 125 3.61 -29.57 10.89
CA THR A 125 4.99 -29.54 10.35
C THR A 125 6.04 -29.87 11.41
N THR A 126 5.78 -29.50 12.67
CA THR A 126 6.59 -29.88 13.84
C THR A 126 5.69 -30.60 14.85
N ALA A 127 6.05 -31.83 15.23
CA ALA A 127 5.25 -32.63 16.14
C ALA A 127 5.01 -31.92 17.47
N PHE A 128 3.81 -32.05 18.00
CA PHE A 128 3.49 -31.63 19.37
C PHE A 128 4.15 -32.56 20.39
N THR A 129 4.51 -32.06 21.57
CA THR A 129 5.11 -32.90 22.64
C THR A 129 4.18 -34.03 23.05
N ASN A 130 2.87 -33.78 23.08
CA ASN A 130 1.83 -34.76 23.39
C ASN A 130 0.46 -34.32 22.85
N GLY A 131 -0.57 -35.16 23.03
CA GLY A 131 -1.94 -34.88 22.59
C GLY A 131 -2.84 -34.21 23.63
N ASN A 132 -2.28 -33.62 24.69
CA ASN A 132 -3.06 -33.00 25.75
C ASN A 132 -3.71 -31.70 25.33
N ALA A 133 -4.79 -31.34 26.01
CA ALA A 133 -5.42 -30.01 25.88
C ALA A 133 -4.54 -28.94 26.53
N ILE A 134 -4.18 -27.91 25.77
CA ILE A 134 -3.25 -26.86 26.18
C ILE A 134 -3.94 -25.50 26.07
N THR A 135 -3.83 -24.66 27.10
CA THR A 135 -4.31 -23.26 27.09
C THR A 135 -3.29 -22.28 26.54
N ASP A 136 -2.00 -22.60 26.58
CA ASP A 136 -0.92 -21.80 26.03
C ASP A 136 -0.75 -22.11 24.53
N TRP A 137 -1.45 -21.36 23.73
CA TRP A 137 -1.43 -21.47 22.26
C TRP A 137 -1.40 -20.10 21.60
N TYR A 138 -0.90 -20.09 20.37
CA TYR A 138 -0.70 -18.91 19.57
C TYR A 138 -1.26 -19.13 18.17
N LEU A 139 -1.89 -18.11 17.60
CA LEU A 139 -2.33 -18.09 16.21
C LEU A 139 -1.44 -17.18 15.38
N GLY A 140 -1.21 -17.54 14.14
CA GLY A 140 -0.44 -16.75 13.20
C GLY A 140 -0.98 -15.32 13.07
N ALA A 141 -0.07 -14.36 12.94
CA ALA A 141 -0.44 -12.95 12.83
C ALA A 141 -0.97 -12.59 11.43
N PHE A 142 -0.58 -13.36 10.40
CA PHE A 142 -0.97 -13.11 9.00
C PHE A 142 -2.02 -14.12 8.56
N SER A 143 -3.12 -13.65 8.07
CA SER A 143 -4.21 -14.43 7.44
C SER A 143 -5.26 -13.49 6.87
N ASP A 144 -6.16 -14.01 6.05
CA ASP A 144 -7.33 -13.25 5.58
C ASP A 144 -8.27 -12.81 6.73
N THR A 145 -8.18 -13.46 7.90
CA THR A 145 -8.93 -13.04 9.11
C THR A 145 -8.26 -11.84 9.79
N THR A 146 -6.93 -11.81 9.87
CA THR A 146 -6.18 -10.80 10.64
C THR A 146 -5.60 -9.70 9.78
N GLY A 147 -5.66 -9.87 8.47
CA GLY A 147 -5.00 -9.07 7.46
C GLY A 147 -3.52 -9.47 7.27
N HIS A 148 -2.96 -8.98 6.19
CA HIS A 148 -1.58 -9.19 5.81
C HIS A 148 -0.77 -7.90 6.02
N PRO A 149 0.58 -7.95 6.07
CA PRO A 149 1.37 -6.75 6.30
C PRO A 149 1.24 -5.76 5.14
N SER A 150 1.12 -4.48 5.47
CA SER A 150 1.02 -3.38 4.52
C SER A 150 2.37 -2.76 4.14
N CYS A 151 3.44 -3.06 4.89
CA CYS A 151 4.76 -2.49 4.68
C CYS A 151 5.83 -3.57 4.77
N VAL A 152 6.88 -3.43 3.95
CA VAL A 152 8.05 -4.32 3.95
C VAL A 152 9.32 -3.51 3.70
N THR A 153 10.42 -3.89 4.36
CA THR A 153 11.76 -3.35 4.11
C THR A 153 12.83 -4.32 4.62
N PHE A 154 14.08 -4.12 4.22
CA PHE A 154 15.23 -4.79 4.83
C PHE A 154 15.89 -3.88 5.86
N PHE A 155 16.24 -4.42 7.01
CA PHE A 155 17.00 -3.71 8.04
C PHE A 155 17.89 -4.68 8.83
N GLU A 156 19.17 -4.37 8.98
CA GLU A 156 20.15 -5.15 9.73
C GLU A 156 20.08 -6.66 9.47
N GLN A 157 20.18 -7.06 8.20
CA GLN A 157 20.10 -8.46 7.74
C GLN A 157 18.79 -9.17 8.08
N ARG A 158 17.72 -8.45 8.34
CA ARG A 158 16.36 -8.97 8.57
C ARG A 158 15.41 -8.44 7.54
N LEU A 159 14.45 -9.25 7.16
CA LEU A 159 13.26 -8.79 6.45
C LEU A 159 12.24 -8.32 7.49
N VAL A 160 11.74 -7.11 7.32
CA VAL A 160 10.85 -6.46 8.28
C VAL A 160 9.51 -6.19 7.63
N PHE A 161 8.46 -6.67 8.26
CA PHE A 161 7.06 -6.41 7.89
C PHE A 161 6.37 -5.57 8.95
N ALA A 162 5.35 -4.82 8.57
CA ALA A 162 4.56 -4.06 9.53
C ALA A 162 3.12 -3.81 9.08
N GLY A 163 2.27 -3.57 10.07
CA GLY A 163 0.94 -3.02 9.89
C GLY A 163 -0.05 -3.97 9.23
N THR A 164 -0.55 -4.96 9.98
CA THR A 164 -1.72 -5.73 9.54
C THR A 164 -3.01 -5.01 9.92
N THR A 165 -4.14 -5.42 9.35
CA THR A 165 -5.46 -4.84 9.67
C THR A 165 -5.77 -4.93 11.17
N ASN A 166 -5.50 -6.09 11.81
CA ASN A 166 -5.77 -6.29 13.24
C ASN A 166 -4.67 -5.77 14.16
N GLN A 167 -3.43 -5.69 13.67
CA GLN A 167 -2.27 -5.20 14.41
C GLN A 167 -1.58 -4.06 13.63
N PRO A 168 -2.23 -2.89 13.47
CA PRO A 168 -1.73 -1.81 12.61
C PRO A 168 -0.43 -1.15 13.11
N GLN A 169 -0.05 -1.39 14.36
CA GLN A 169 1.16 -0.86 15.00
C GLN A 169 2.24 -1.92 15.24
N ALA A 170 2.00 -3.16 14.83
CA ALA A 170 2.96 -4.24 15.01
C ALA A 170 4.04 -4.23 13.91
N ILE A 171 5.24 -4.58 14.31
CA ILE A 171 6.41 -4.75 13.46
C ILE A 171 6.92 -6.18 13.67
N PHE A 172 7.22 -6.84 12.58
CA PHE A 172 7.66 -8.23 12.55
C PHE A 172 9.00 -8.32 11.84
N PHE A 173 10.06 -8.71 12.53
CA PHE A 173 11.38 -8.90 11.96
C PHE A 173 11.64 -10.40 11.81
N SER A 174 12.16 -10.81 10.67
CA SER A 174 12.63 -12.18 10.47
C SER A 174 13.83 -12.50 11.35
N LYS A 175 14.23 -13.78 11.42
CA LYS A 175 15.55 -14.14 11.91
C LYS A 175 16.65 -13.45 11.08
N SER A 176 17.77 -13.18 11.75
CA SER A 176 18.92 -12.56 11.07
C SER A 176 19.48 -13.51 10.01
N GLY A 177 19.56 -13.02 8.76
CA GLY A 177 20.05 -13.79 7.62
C GLY A 177 19.09 -14.86 7.06
N ASP A 178 17.93 -15.06 7.69
CA ASP A 178 16.89 -16.00 7.23
C ASP A 178 15.54 -15.28 7.09
N TYR A 179 15.30 -14.71 5.92
CA TYR A 179 14.24 -13.74 5.66
C TYR A 179 12.82 -14.30 5.75
N GLU A 180 12.63 -15.58 5.54
CA GLU A 180 11.31 -16.23 5.58
C GLU A 180 11.06 -16.99 6.91
N ASN A 181 12.00 -16.88 7.85
CA ASN A 181 11.90 -17.49 9.17
C ASN A 181 11.48 -16.47 10.23
N MET A 182 10.30 -16.67 10.81
CA MET A 182 9.70 -15.80 11.81
C MET A 182 9.71 -16.43 13.22
N ASP A 183 10.60 -17.41 13.45
CA ASP A 183 10.72 -18.10 14.73
C ASP A 183 11.28 -17.17 15.82
N SER A 184 10.42 -16.72 16.71
CA SER A 184 10.78 -15.95 17.90
C SER A 184 11.16 -16.85 19.10
N ASN A 185 11.33 -18.16 18.86
CA ASN A 185 11.73 -19.16 19.85
C ASN A 185 10.81 -19.21 21.09
N ILE A 186 9.48 -19.21 20.83
CA ILE A 186 8.45 -19.24 21.89
C ILE A 186 8.67 -20.44 22.81
N GLY A 187 8.82 -20.18 24.11
CA GLY A 187 9.06 -21.20 25.12
C GLY A 187 10.49 -21.74 25.22
N GLY A 188 11.40 -21.26 24.35
CA GLY A 188 12.82 -21.57 24.35
C GLY A 188 13.70 -20.47 24.95
N THR A 189 15.01 -20.58 24.76
CA THR A 189 15.96 -19.52 25.12
C THR A 189 16.12 -18.56 23.94
N ILE A 190 15.74 -17.31 24.14
CA ILE A 190 15.80 -16.27 23.11
C ILE A 190 17.27 -15.98 22.76
N ALA A 191 17.61 -16.05 21.49
CA ALA A 191 18.90 -15.71 20.94
C ALA A 191 18.86 -14.35 20.19
N ASP A 192 20.00 -13.72 20.00
CA ASP A 192 20.09 -12.40 19.36
C ASP A 192 19.67 -12.42 17.88
N ASP A 193 19.76 -13.58 17.23
CA ASP A 193 19.35 -13.80 15.85
C ASP A 193 17.87 -14.17 15.68
N ASP A 194 17.14 -14.46 16.75
CA ASP A 194 15.72 -14.83 16.68
C ASP A 194 14.85 -13.72 16.13
N ALA A 195 13.69 -14.09 15.60
CA ALA A 195 12.69 -13.15 15.07
C ALA A 195 12.16 -12.22 16.18
N ILE A 196 11.76 -11.01 15.80
CA ILE A 196 11.26 -10.00 16.74
C ILE A 196 9.84 -9.63 16.37
N ILE A 197 8.95 -9.65 17.34
CA ILE A 197 7.61 -9.10 17.22
C ILE A 197 7.48 -7.98 18.24
N TYR A 198 7.19 -6.77 17.76
CA TYR A 198 7.10 -5.60 18.62
C TYR A 198 5.91 -4.73 18.22
N THR A 199 5.13 -4.28 19.20
CA THR A 199 4.02 -3.35 18.98
C THR A 199 4.40 -1.95 19.47
N ILE A 200 4.29 -0.95 18.61
CA ILE A 200 4.56 0.45 18.99
C ILE A 200 3.52 0.90 20.01
N ALA A 201 3.95 1.14 21.23
CA ALA A 201 3.09 1.73 22.27
C ALA A 201 2.91 3.22 21.98
N SER A 202 1.69 3.63 21.66
CA SER A 202 1.31 5.02 21.42
C SER A 202 -0.03 5.34 22.07
N ASN A 203 -0.24 6.59 22.49
CA ASN A 203 -1.51 7.03 23.07
C ASN A 203 -2.71 6.96 22.11
N GLN A 204 -2.46 6.68 20.85
CA GLN A 204 -3.47 6.53 19.81
C GLN A 204 -3.06 5.35 18.90
N VAL A 205 -4.04 4.59 18.41
CA VAL A 205 -3.79 3.58 17.39
C VAL A 205 -3.46 4.28 16.08
N ASN A 206 -2.20 4.24 15.70
CA ASN A 206 -1.67 4.88 14.51
C ASN A 206 -1.11 3.82 13.57
N ALA A 207 -1.85 3.50 12.52
CA ALA A 207 -1.40 2.53 11.52
C ALA A 207 -0.04 2.95 10.92
N ILE A 208 0.87 1.98 10.80
CA ILE A 208 2.13 2.15 10.11
C ILE A 208 1.83 2.36 8.63
N ARG A 209 2.44 3.38 8.04
CA ARG A 209 2.22 3.81 6.66
C ARG A 209 3.42 3.57 5.76
N PHE A 210 4.62 3.72 6.27
CA PHE A 210 5.85 3.38 5.57
C PHE A 210 6.95 2.96 6.55
N MET A 211 7.92 2.24 6.04
CA MET A 211 9.18 1.96 6.70
C MET A 211 10.32 2.27 5.72
N THR A 212 11.39 2.85 6.21
CA THR A 212 12.60 3.04 5.42
C THR A 212 13.85 2.80 6.26
N SER A 213 14.79 2.09 5.67
CA SER A 213 16.05 1.71 6.31
C SER A 213 17.11 2.78 6.05
N THR A 214 17.66 3.33 7.11
CA THR A 214 18.82 4.20 7.11
C THR A 214 19.81 3.66 8.15
N ARG A 215 20.55 4.52 8.88
CA ARG A 215 21.31 4.10 10.08
C ARG A 215 20.37 3.53 11.16
N THR A 216 19.14 3.98 11.21
CA THR A 216 18.05 3.45 12.03
C THR A 216 16.88 3.07 11.12
N LEU A 217 16.00 2.20 11.56
CA LEU A 217 14.75 1.98 10.84
C LEU A 217 13.79 3.12 11.18
N ILE A 218 13.39 3.88 10.17
CA ILE A 218 12.43 4.97 10.28
C ILE A 218 11.04 4.42 9.95
N ILE A 219 10.08 4.72 10.80
CA ILE A 219 8.69 4.29 10.66
C ILE A 219 7.79 5.51 10.66
N GLY A 220 7.06 5.71 9.57
CA GLY A 220 6.01 6.71 9.50
C GLY A 220 4.64 6.10 9.82
N THR A 221 3.96 6.67 10.79
CA THR A 221 2.59 6.29 11.15
C THR A 221 1.61 7.41 10.83
N ALA A 222 0.32 7.13 10.88
CA ALA A 222 -0.71 8.15 10.66
C ALA A 222 -0.66 9.33 11.66
N GLY A 223 -0.02 9.17 12.82
CA GLY A 223 0.01 10.18 13.87
C GLY A 223 1.41 10.59 14.34
N GLY A 224 2.47 10.14 13.68
CA GLY A 224 3.84 10.55 14.01
C GLY A 224 4.90 9.61 13.43
N GLU A 225 6.14 10.04 13.53
CA GLU A 225 7.31 9.33 13.04
C GLU A 225 8.12 8.77 14.20
N PHE A 226 8.62 7.56 14.00
CA PHE A 226 9.39 6.80 15.00
C PHE A 226 10.71 6.33 14.39
N THR A 227 11.70 6.12 15.25
CA THR A 227 12.93 5.44 14.91
C THR A 227 13.07 4.16 15.72
N VAL A 228 13.57 3.10 15.09
CA VAL A 228 13.92 1.83 15.72
C VAL A 228 15.42 1.64 15.61
N SER A 229 16.05 1.32 16.72
CA SER A 229 17.50 1.04 16.82
C SER A 229 17.77 0.06 17.95
N GLY A 230 18.99 -0.42 18.08
CA GLY A 230 19.45 -1.07 19.31
C GLY A 230 19.58 -0.06 20.46
N GLY A 231 19.62 -0.53 21.68
CA GLY A 231 19.63 0.29 22.91
C GLY A 231 20.91 1.06 23.19
N GLY A 232 21.96 0.96 22.36
CA GLY A 232 23.21 1.69 22.46
C GLY A 232 23.63 2.32 21.14
N SER A 233 24.63 3.21 21.17
CA SER A 233 25.26 3.71 19.94
C SER A 233 25.83 2.52 19.17
N ASP A 234 25.42 2.35 17.92
CA ASP A 234 25.89 1.28 17.03
C ASP A 234 25.58 -0.17 17.48
N SER A 235 24.63 -0.35 18.40
CA SER A 235 24.15 -1.69 18.79
C SER A 235 23.13 -2.20 17.79
N ALA A 236 23.27 -3.46 17.39
CA ALA A 236 22.28 -4.12 16.54
C ALA A 236 20.92 -4.28 17.24
N VAL A 237 19.86 -4.33 16.46
CA VAL A 237 18.50 -4.66 16.95
C VAL A 237 18.41 -6.16 17.17
N THR A 238 18.14 -6.55 18.41
CA THR A 238 17.92 -7.95 18.82
C THR A 238 16.63 -8.07 19.60
N PRO A 239 16.09 -9.28 19.82
CA PRO A 239 14.86 -9.45 20.61
C PRO A 239 14.91 -8.84 22.02
N THR A 240 16.11 -8.75 22.61
CA THR A 240 16.33 -8.21 23.95
C THR A 240 16.88 -6.77 23.94
N ASN A 241 17.23 -6.24 22.77
CA ASN A 241 17.86 -4.93 22.64
C ASN A 241 17.22 -4.14 21.46
N ILE A 242 15.95 -3.79 21.62
CA ILE A 242 15.21 -2.94 20.68
C ILE A 242 14.72 -1.68 21.39
N LEU A 243 14.96 -0.54 20.77
CA LEU A 243 14.56 0.76 21.27
C LEU A 243 13.74 1.51 20.21
N ILE A 244 12.49 1.82 20.53
CA ILE A 244 11.61 2.60 19.66
C ILE A 244 11.38 3.96 20.29
N LYS A 245 11.71 5.03 19.53
CA LYS A 245 11.56 6.41 19.99
C LYS A 245 10.67 7.18 19.01
N LYS A 246 9.69 7.92 19.55
CA LYS A 246 8.91 8.88 18.78
C LYS A 246 9.77 10.12 18.50
N GLN A 247 9.84 10.54 17.24
CA GLN A 247 10.65 11.67 16.82
C GLN A 247 9.82 12.89 16.47
N SER A 248 8.63 12.72 15.89
CA SER A 248 7.75 13.84 15.56
C SER A 248 6.27 13.45 15.59
N ASN A 249 5.38 14.45 15.43
CA ASN A 249 3.92 14.30 15.49
C ASN A 249 3.24 14.72 14.17
N HIS A 250 3.95 14.72 13.05
CA HIS A 250 3.37 15.23 11.79
C HIS A 250 2.41 14.24 11.16
N GLY A 251 2.68 12.95 11.29
CA GLY A 251 1.92 11.89 10.65
C GLY A 251 2.17 11.78 9.15
N ALA A 252 2.20 10.55 8.66
CA ALA A 252 2.54 10.20 7.30
C ALA A 252 1.34 9.79 6.46
N ALA A 253 1.41 10.05 5.16
CA ALA A 253 0.54 9.46 4.14
C ALA A 253 0.92 7.99 3.90
N ASN A 254 0.00 7.20 3.30
CA ASN A 254 0.29 5.83 2.89
C ASN A 254 1.06 5.81 1.55
N ILE A 255 2.24 6.41 1.56
CA ILE A 255 3.14 6.54 0.42
C ILE A 255 4.55 6.32 0.96
N ASP A 256 5.35 5.53 0.25
CA ASP A 256 6.70 5.23 0.72
C ASP A 256 7.57 6.48 0.77
N ALA A 257 8.39 6.55 1.81
CA ALA A 257 9.35 7.61 1.97
C ALA A 257 10.58 7.38 1.08
N ILE A 258 11.23 8.47 0.73
CA ILE A 258 12.45 8.46 -0.09
C ILE A 258 13.66 8.77 0.80
N SER A 259 14.69 7.95 0.71
CA SER A 259 15.98 8.25 1.34
C SER A 259 16.89 9.00 0.37
N VAL A 260 17.36 10.17 0.79
CA VAL A 260 18.32 11.00 0.04
C VAL A 260 19.50 11.31 0.94
N GLY A 261 20.63 10.67 0.68
CA GLY A 261 21.79 10.75 1.56
C GLY A 261 21.46 10.25 2.97
N ASN A 262 21.58 11.13 3.96
CA ASN A 262 21.27 10.85 5.37
C ASN A 262 19.91 11.40 5.82
N ALA A 263 19.08 11.85 4.91
CA ALA A 263 17.75 12.36 5.18
C ALA A 263 16.67 11.45 4.57
N THR A 264 15.52 11.39 5.22
CA THR A 264 14.31 10.73 4.71
C THR A 264 13.25 11.76 4.41
N LEU A 265 12.80 11.80 3.15
CA LEU A 265 11.70 12.65 2.75
C LEU A 265 10.41 11.85 2.72
N PHE A 266 9.39 12.35 3.38
CA PHE A 266 8.09 11.70 3.44
C PHE A 266 6.94 12.68 3.22
N LEU A 267 5.83 12.17 2.73
CA LEU A 267 4.60 12.94 2.60
C LEU A 267 3.84 12.97 3.92
N GLN A 268 3.53 14.16 4.39
CA GLN A 268 2.65 14.36 5.54
C GLN A 268 1.24 13.85 5.23
N ARG A 269 0.50 13.43 6.25
CA ARG A 269 -0.82 12.77 6.16
C ARG A 269 -1.81 13.38 5.15
N ALA A 270 -1.85 14.70 5.03
CA ALA A 270 -2.73 15.40 4.08
C ALA A 270 -2.21 15.42 2.63
N ARG A 271 -1.07 14.79 2.35
CA ARG A 271 -0.43 14.69 1.03
C ARG A 271 -0.06 16.02 0.36
N ARG A 272 -0.07 17.11 1.10
CA ARG A 272 0.25 18.45 0.59
C ARG A 272 1.65 18.94 0.96
N LYS A 273 2.32 18.26 1.87
CA LYS A 273 3.64 18.66 2.38
C LYS A 273 4.62 17.52 2.32
N ILE A 274 5.80 17.80 1.77
CA ILE A 274 6.97 16.93 1.89
C ILE A 274 7.79 17.44 3.06
N ARG A 275 8.12 16.53 3.98
CA ARG A 275 8.99 16.80 5.11
C ARG A 275 10.30 16.06 5.01
N GLU A 276 11.36 16.72 5.43
CA GLU A 276 12.70 16.13 5.57
C GLU A 276 12.90 15.64 6.99
N LEU A 277 12.94 14.35 7.23
CA LEU A 277 13.30 13.79 8.53
C LEU A 277 14.78 13.49 8.55
N ALA A 278 15.52 14.24 9.34
CA ALA A 278 16.96 14.07 9.49
C ALA A 278 17.39 14.29 10.93
N TYR A 279 18.45 13.56 11.35
CA TYR A 279 19.05 13.79 12.66
C TYR A 279 19.75 15.14 12.69
N ASN A 280 19.50 15.90 13.75
CA ASN A 280 20.12 17.18 14.01
C ASN A 280 20.87 17.11 15.35
N PHE A 281 22.17 17.35 15.30
CA PHE A 281 23.05 17.27 16.45
C PHE A 281 22.75 18.34 17.52
N ASP A 282 22.32 19.54 17.10
CA ASP A 282 22.08 20.66 18.02
C ASP A 282 20.93 20.40 19.00
N VAL A 283 19.96 19.59 18.58
CA VAL A 283 18.78 19.21 19.41
C VAL A 283 18.85 17.75 19.86
N ASP A 284 19.92 17.03 19.53
CA ASP A 284 20.09 15.59 19.78
C ASP A 284 18.84 14.77 19.41
N GLY A 285 18.33 15.00 18.21
CA GLY A 285 17.09 14.36 17.77
C GLY A 285 16.81 14.55 16.29
N TYR A 286 15.74 13.92 15.82
CA TYR A 286 15.29 14.11 14.46
C TYR A 286 14.38 15.34 14.35
N VAL A 287 14.62 16.15 13.34
CA VAL A 287 13.79 17.30 12.98
C VAL A 287 13.13 17.02 11.63
N ALA A 288 11.95 17.59 11.40
CA ALA A 288 11.15 17.38 10.19
C ALA A 288 10.68 18.71 9.55
N PRO A 289 11.61 19.57 9.05
CA PRO A 289 11.23 20.81 8.38
C PRO A 289 10.39 20.56 7.13
N ASP A 290 9.59 21.57 6.77
CA ASP A 290 8.69 21.55 5.63
C ASP A 290 9.41 22.03 4.36
N MET A 291 9.56 21.13 3.37
CA MET A 291 10.21 21.43 2.09
C MET A 291 9.28 22.10 1.08
N THR A 292 7.99 22.29 1.43
CA THR A 292 6.98 22.88 0.55
C THR A 292 6.60 24.31 0.93
N ILE A 293 7.14 24.83 2.03
CA ILE A 293 6.69 26.09 2.64
C ILE A 293 6.68 27.30 1.68
N LEU A 294 7.62 27.36 0.75
CA LEU A 294 7.70 28.44 -0.25
C LEU A 294 6.96 28.13 -1.56
N ALA A 295 6.35 26.94 -1.67
CA ALA A 295 5.76 26.44 -2.90
C ALA A 295 4.44 25.66 -2.65
N GLU A 296 3.68 26.02 -1.63
CA GLU A 296 2.43 25.33 -1.25
C GLU A 296 1.41 25.28 -2.40
N HIS A 297 1.40 26.26 -3.28
CA HIS A 297 0.55 26.31 -4.47
C HIS A 297 0.86 25.21 -5.50
N ILE A 298 2.08 24.69 -5.52
CA ILE A 298 2.47 23.59 -6.42
C ILE A 298 1.89 22.25 -5.92
N THR A 299 1.83 22.05 -4.62
CA THR A 299 1.36 20.81 -4.00
C THR A 299 -0.11 20.87 -3.55
N GLU A 300 -0.85 21.92 -3.90
CA GLU A 300 -2.22 22.16 -3.42
C GLU A 300 -3.19 21.05 -3.79
N GLY A 301 -3.02 20.42 -4.97
CA GLY A 301 -3.85 19.30 -5.42
C GLY A 301 -3.60 17.97 -4.69
N GLY A 302 -2.62 17.91 -3.76
CA GLY A 302 -2.21 16.68 -3.09
C GLY A 302 -1.32 15.79 -3.96
N LEU A 303 -0.29 15.21 -3.36
CA LEU A 303 0.65 14.32 -4.03
C LEU A 303 0.23 12.86 -3.83
N THR A 304 0.30 12.06 -4.88
CA THR A 304 -0.18 10.66 -4.88
C THR A 304 0.95 9.64 -4.88
N GLN A 305 2.07 9.97 -5.51
CA GLN A 305 3.28 9.13 -5.52
C GLN A 305 4.51 10.00 -5.58
N VAL A 306 5.65 9.46 -5.17
CA VAL A 306 6.95 10.10 -5.24
C VAL A 306 8.00 9.12 -5.77
N ALA A 307 8.96 9.65 -6.53
CA ALA A 307 10.11 8.91 -7.04
C ALA A 307 11.34 9.79 -7.01
N TYR A 308 12.50 9.20 -6.77
CA TYR A 308 13.77 9.91 -6.69
C TYR A 308 14.69 9.60 -7.87
N GLN A 309 15.10 10.63 -8.56
CA GLN A 309 16.18 10.59 -9.54
C GLN A 309 17.46 11.11 -8.88
N GLN A 310 18.44 10.23 -8.74
CA GLN A 310 19.72 10.60 -8.13
C GLN A 310 20.62 11.34 -9.11
N GLU A 311 20.70 10.91 -10.34
CA GLU A 311 21.58 11.46 -11.38
C GLU A 311 20.82 11.78 -12.67
N PRO A 312 21.25 12.77 -13.47
CA PRO A 312 22.42 13.69 -13.25
C PRO A 312 22.14 14.79 -12.23
N ASN A 313 20.88 15.02 -11.85
CA ASN A 313 20.47 16.00 -10.86
C ASN A 313 19.55 15.34 -9.84
N GLN A 314 19.71 15.69 -8.58
CA GLN A 314 18.89 15.19 -7.49
C GLN A 314 17.50 15.83 -7.55
N ILE A 315 16.55 15.08 -8.11
CA ILE A 315 15.16 15.55 -8.29
C ILE A 315 14.21 14.50 -7.70
N ILE A 316 13.29 14.97 -6.88
CA ILE A 316 12.17 14.17 -6.41
C ILE A 316 10.98 14.52 -7.29
N TYR A 317 10.54 13.57 -8.08
CA TYR A 317 9.32 13.69 -8.87
C TYR A 317 8.13 13.25 -8.04
N ALA A 318 7.03 13.98 -8.16
CA ALA A 318 5.78 13.61 -7.55
C ALA A 318 4.61 13.79 -8.53
N THR A 319 3.67 12.85 -8.51
CA THR A 319 2.41 12.99 -9.23
C THR A 319 1.37 13.62 -8.33
N ARG A 320 0.57 14.53 -8.87
CA ARG A 320 -0.56 15.13 -8.18
C ARG A 320 -1.86 14.37 -8.47
N GLU A 321 -2.86 14.56 -7.61
CA GLU A 321 -4.17 13.91 -7.75
C GLU A 321 -4.90 14.34 -9.05
N ASP A 322 -4.64 15.56 -9.54
CA ASP A 322 -5.13 16.05 -10.84
C ASP A 322 -4.30 15.55 -12.04
N GLY A 323 -3.28 14.72 -11.79
CA GLY A 323 -2.41 14.09 -12.79
C GLY A 323 -1.26 14.98 -13.30
N GLU A 324 -1.02 16.15 -12.71
CA GLU A 324 0.16 16.94 -13.01
C GLU A 324 1.42 16.29 -12.40
N LEU A 325 2.53 16.31 -13.13
CA LEU A 325 3.84 15.94 -12.60
C LEU A 325 4.55 17.18 -12.07
N VAL A 326 5.03 17.11 -10.84
CA VAL A 326 5.83 18.15 -10.21
C VAL A 326 7.20 17.61 -9.84
N GLY A 327 8.21 18.46 -9.77
CA GLY A 327 9.54 18.10 -9.35
C GLY A 327 10.05 19.01 -8.24
N LEU A 328 10.78 18.42 -7.32
CA LEU A 328 11.52 19.10 -6.28
C LEU A 328 13.01 18.85 -6.51
N THR A 329 13.75 19.85 -7.00
CA THR A 329 15.20 19.82 -6.97
C THR A 329 15.66 19.98 -5.53
N TYR A 330 16.32 18.95 -5.02
CA TYR A 330 16.70 18.87 -3.63
C TYR A 330 18.20 18.56 -3.50
N GLN A 331 18.97 19.56 -3.11
CA GLN A 331 20.40 19.44 -2.82
C GLN A 331 20.66 19.98 -1.41
N ARG A 332 20.61 19.08 -0.45
CA ARG A 332 20.65 19.43 0.97
C ARG A 332 21.92 20.17 1.37
N GLU A 333 23.06 19.72 0.88
CA GLU A 333 24.37 20.28 1.19
C GLU A 333 24.53 21.72 0.70
N GLN A 334 23.89 22.06 -0.41
CA GLN A 334 23.88 23.40 -1.00
C GLN A 334 22.66 24.22 -0.57
N GLN A 335 21.80 23.67 0.28
CA GLN A 335 20.56 24.29 0.72
C GLN A 335 19.61 24.68 -0.45
N VAL A 336 19.65 23.90 -1.54
CA VAL A 336 18.78 24.10 -2.69
C VAL A 336 17.51 23.28 -2.49
N THR A 337 16.38 23.99 -2.44
CA THR A 337 15.02 23.42 -2.42
C THR A 337 14.19 24.20 -3.43
N ALA A 338 14.02 23.65 -4.64
CA ALA A 338 13.37 24.36 -5.72
C ALA A 338 12.28 23.49 -6.37
N TRP A 339 11.06 24.00 -6.36
CA TRP A 339 9.91 23.33 -6.95
C TRP A 339 9.68 23.78 -8.39
N HIS A 340 9.28 22.83 -9.24
CA HIS A 340 8.92 23.08 -10.63
C HIS A 340 7.81 22.14 -11.09
N ARG A 341 7.13 22.53 -12.17
CA ARG A 341 6.07 21.75 -12.81
C ARG A 341 6.56 21.22 -14.13
N HIS A 342 6.11 20.03 -14.48
CA HIS A 342 6.33 19.44 -15.79
C HIS A 342 5.03 19.46 -16.57
N ILE A 343 4.97 20.30 -17.56
CA ILE A 343 3.85 20.33 -18.50
C ILE A 343 4.17 19.30 -19.59
N PHE A 344 3.56 18.14 -19.52
CA PHE A 344 3.56 17.19 -20.64
C PHE A 344 2.58 17.74 -21.67
N GLY A 345 3.07 18.15 -22.84
CA GLY A 345 2.25 18.69 -23.89
C GLY A 345 1.08 17.76 -24.22
N GLY A 346 -0.11 18.34 -24.30
CA GLY A 346 -1.29 17.64 -24.80
C GLY A 346 -2.13 16.89 -23.77
N ARG A 347 -2.50 17.49 -22.66
CA ARG A 347 -3.81 17.19 -22.10
C ARG A 347 -4.86 17.78 -23.01
N PHE A 348 -5.35 16.95 -23.90
CA PHE A 348 -6.59 17.27 -24.57
C PHE A 348 -7.68 17.32 -23.51
N GLY A 349 -8.36 18.46 -23.37
CA GLY A 349 -9.53 18.55 -22.53
C GLY A 349 -10.51 17.44 -22.94
N ILE A 350 -10.95 16.61 -21.99
CA ILE A 350 -11.98 15.61 -22.21
C ILE A 350 -13.24 16.08 -21.51
N ALA A 351 -14.33 16.20 -22.26
CA ALA A 351 -15.64 16.52 -21.72
C ALA A 351 -16.66 15.46 -22.16
N THR A 352 -17.62 15.19 -21.32
CA THR A 352 -18.76 14.33 -21.66
C THR A 352 -20.06 15.13 -21.60
N ILE A 353 -20.89 14.96 -22.59
CA ILE A 353 -22.22 15.57 -22.67
C ILE A 353 -23.25 14.46 -22.84
N THR A 354 -24.25 14.42 -21.97
CA THR A 354 -25.37 13.50 -22.08
C THR A 354 -26.60 14.23 -22.61
N VAL A 355 -27.14 13.77 -23.73
CA VAL A 355 -28.45 14.22 -24.22
C VAL A 355 -29.53 13.50 -23.45
N SER A 356 -30.07 14.14 -22.43
CA SER A 356 -31.09 13.55 -21.55
C SER A 356 -32.52 13.70 -22.08
N ASP A 357 -32.79 14.78 -22.82
CA ASP A 357 -34.10 15.06 -23.41
C ASP A 357 -33.94 15.91 -24.67
N TYR A 358 -33.91 15.26 -25.84
CA TYR A 358 -33.74 15.93 -27.12
C TYR A 358 -34.92 16.86 -27.50
N ALA A 359 -36.11 16.55 -27.03
CA ALA A 359 -37.32 17.30 -27.37
C ALA A 359 -37.35 18.67 -26.68
N ASN A 360 -36.71 18.79 -25.55
CA ASN A 360 -36.60 20.05 -24.79
C ASN A 360 -35.34 20.88 -25.14
N ILE A 361 -34.49 20.45 -26.07
CA ILE A 361 -33.42 21.28 -26.60
C ILE A 361 -34.02 22.29 -27.57
N ALA A 362 -34.15 23.55 -27.13
CA ALA A 362 -34.70 24.60 -27.95
C ALA A 362 -33.85 24.86 -29.20
N ASN A 363 -34.48 25.26 -30.29
CA ASN A 363 -33.75 25.69 -31.49
C ASN A 363 -32.79 26.86 -31.18
N LYS A 364 -31.52 26.79 -31.66
CA LYS A 364 -30.46 27.72 -31.35
C LYS A 364 -29.95 27.63 -29.88
N THR A 365 -30.15 26.50 -29.20
CA THR A 365 -29.43 26.25 -27.96
C THR A 365 -27.94 26.13 -28.29
N LYS A 366 -27.11 26.90 -27.60
CA LYS A 366 -25.69 26.99 -27.82
C LYS A 366 -24.91 26.07 -26.88
N LEU A 367 -23.99 25.30 -27.45
CA LEU A 367 -22.93 24.61 -26.75
C LEU A 367 -21.61 25.29 -27.10
N THR A 368 -20.95 25.88 -26.09
CA THR A 368 -19.62 26.46 -26.26
C THR A 368 -18.57 25.48 -25.75
N LEU A 369 -17.63 25.10 -26.61
CA LEU A 369 -16.44 24.34 -26.23
C LEU A 369 -15.25 25.30 -26.20
N THR A 370 -14.48 25.26 -25.12
CA THR A 370 -13.27 26.10 -24.93
C THR A 370 -12.04 25.21 -24.94
N LYS A 371 -11.08 25.53 -25.81
CA LYS A 371 -9.77 24.88 -25.84
C LYS A 371 -8.90 25.30 -24.65
N SER A 372 -7.85 24.54 -24.42
CA SER A 372 -6.84 24.83 -23.41
C SER A 372 -6.12 26.19 -23.62
N ASP A 373 -6.06 26.68 -24.88
CA ASP A 373 -5.50 27.99 -25.26
C ASP A 373 -6.48 29.16 -25.08
N GLY A 374 -7.71 28.91 -24.60
CA GLY A 374 -8.78 29.88 -24.42
C GLY A 374 -9.64 30.12 -25.68
N THR A 375 -9.31 29.50 -26.81
CA THR A 375 -10.13 29.60 -28.04
C THR A 375 -11.47 28.92 -27.83
N THR A 376 -12.57 29.56 -28.21
CA THR A 376 -13.93 29.03 -28.08
C THR A 376 -14.54 28.70 -29.44
N VAL A 377 -15.32 27.62 -29.46
CA VAL A 377 -16.12 27.20 -30.60
C VAL A 377 -17.56 26.95 -30.15
N ASP A 378 -18.50 27.59 -30.84
CA ASP A 378 -19.92 27.44 -30.57
C ASP A 378 -20.57 26.44 -31.52
N PHE A 379 -21.39 25.57 -30.98
CA PHE A 379 -22.23 24.64 -31.72
C PHE A 379 -23.70 24.92 -31.40
N ASP A 380 -24.48 25.27 -32.38
CA ASP A 380 -25.89 25.60 -32.20
C ASP A 380 -26.81 24.43 -32.54
N SER A 381 -27.83 24.22 -31.74
CA SER A 381 -28.89 23.25 -32.07
C SER A 381 -29.80 23.78 -33.17
N THR A 382 -30.31 22.91 -34.05
CA THR A 382 -31.30 23.24 -35.05
C THR A 382 -32.36 22.16 -35.19
N THR A 383 -33.60 22.56 -35.47
CA THR A 383 -34.69 21.64 -35.85
C THR A 383 -34.82 21.49 -37.36
N GLY A 384 -34.10 22.33 -38.13
CA GLY A 384 -34.07 22.29 -39.58
C GLY A 384 -32.85 21.55 -40.15
N THR A 385 -32.43 21.93 -41.34
CA THR A 385 -31.19 21.41 -41.96
C THR A 385 -29.97 21.96 -41.20
N SER A 386 -29.02 21.10 -40.81
CA SER A 386 -27.79 21.50 -40.13
C SER A 386 -26.85 22.28 -41.09
N GLY A 387 -26.35 23.43 -40.63
CA GLY A 387 -25.26 24.19 -41.26
C GLY A 387 -23.92 23.91 -40.56
N THR A 388 -22.93 24.75 -40.86
CA THR A 388 -21.61 24.71 -40.19
C THR A 388 -21.76 24.94 -38.71
N ASN A 389 -21.11 24.11 -37.90
CA ASN A 389 -21.18 24.10 -36.41
C ASN A 389 -22.63 23.99 -35.89
N GLN A 390 -23.50 23.29 -36.58
CA GLN A 390 -24.85 23.04 -36.15
C GLN A 390 -25.14 21.54 -36.02
N PHE A 391 -25.91 21.17 -35.00
CA PHE A 391 -26.40 19.79 -34.81
C PHE A 391 -27.93 19.76 -34.79
N LYS A 392 -28.51 18.77 -35.46
CA LYS A 392 -29.95 18.61 -35.51
C LYS A 392 -30.47 17.88 -34.29
N THR A 393 -31.52 18.44 -33.67
CA THR A 393 -32.27 17.77 -32.60
C THR A 393 -33.44 17.05 -33.19
N GLU A 394 -33.43 15.72 -33.20
CA GLU A 394 -34.48 14.92 -33.84
C GLU A 394 -34.57 13.50 -33.30
N THR A 395 -35.74 12.91 -33.48
CA THR A 395 -36.03 11.48 -33.31
C THR A 395 -35.94 10.95 -31.88
N ASN A 396 -34.73 11.04 -31.26
CA ASN A 396 -34.46 10.57 -29.89
C ASN A 396 -33.10 11.10 -29.42
N ASN A 397 -32.77 10.82 -28.15
CA ASN A 397 -31.54 11.26 -27.50
C ASN A 397 -30.29 10.74 -28.20
N ASN A 398 -30.29 9.46 -28.62
CA ASN A 398 -29.12 8.83 -29.26
C ASN A 398 -28.83 9.44 -30.64
N THR A 399 -29.91 9.70 -31.43
CA THR A 399 -29.77 10.33 -32.75
C THR A 399 -29.25 11.77 -32.61
N THR A 400 -29.80 12.54 -31.67
CA THR A 400 -29.33 13.91 -31.37
C THR A 400 -27.89 13.92 -30.88
N ALA A 401 -27.48 13.00 -30.03
CA ALA A 401 -26.09 12.83 -29.60
C ALA A 401 -25.15 12.49 -30.78
N THR A 402 -25.62 11.64 -31.70
CA THR A 402 -24.87 11.31 -32.92
C THR A 402 -24.71 12.54 -33.83
N ASN A 403 -25.74 13.34 -33.99
CA ASN A 403 -25.69 14.58 -34.76
C ASN A 403 -24.74 15.59 -34.13
N LEU A 404 -24.74 15.74 -32.80
CA LEU A 404 -23.79 16.57 -32.07
C LEU A 404 -22.34 16.08 -32.28
N LYS A 405 -22.10 14.77 -32.13
CA LYS A 405 -20.77 14.18 -32.41
C LYS A 405 -20.30 14.50 -33.83
N ASN A 406 -21.18 14.39 -34.84
CA ASN A 406 -20.85 14.65 -36.22
C ASN A 406 -20.51 16.15 -36.46
N ALA A 407 -21.25 17.08 -35.85
CA ALA A 407 -20.98 18.49 -35.89
C ALA A 407 -19.63 18.86 -35.28
N ILE A 408 -19.29 18.26 -34.12
CA ILE A 408 -18.01 18.45 -33.45
C ILE A 408 -16.86 17.92 -34.30
N ASN A 409 -16.99 16.71 -34.86
CA ASN A 409 -15.95 16.11 -35.71
C ASN A 409 -15.75 16.79 -37.05
N ALA A 410 -16.71 17.62 -37.49
CA ALA A 410 -16.55 18.46 -38.64
C ALA A 410 -15.67 19.70 -38.38
N HIS A 411 -15.35 19.97 -37.10
CA HIS A 411 -14.51 21.10 -36.69
C HIS A 411 -13.11 20.61 -36.32
N ALA A 412 -12.07 21.31 -36.80
CA ALA A 412 -10.68 20.87 -36.63
C ALA A 412 -10.19 20.86 -35.18
N ASN A 413 -10.83 21.64 -34.30
CA ASN A 413 -10.36 21.85 -32.94
C ASN A 413 -10.76 20.75 -31.92
N PHE A 414 -11.70 19.88 -32.28
CA PHE A 414 -12.22 18.86 -31.39
C PHE A 414 -12.51 17.57 -32.14
N THR A 415 -12.38 16.46 -31.43
CA THR A 415 -12.86 15.14 -31.86
C THR A 415 -13.89 14.62 -30.85
N ALA A 416 -14.87 13.89 -31.33
CA ALA A 416 -15.90 13.35 -30.47
C ALA A 416 -16.23 11.89 -30.82
N THR A 417 -16.54 11.11 -29.81
CA THR A 417 -17.12 9.76 -29.91
C THR A 417 -18.49 9.74 -29.24
N VAL A 418 -19.34 8.80 -29.61
CA VAL A 418 -20.68 8.67 -29.01
C VAL A 418 -20.93 7.24 -28.59
N SER A 419 -21.50 7.07 -27.40
CA SER A 419 -22.04 5.82 -26.91
C SER A 419 -23.44 6.08 -26.37
N SER A 420 -24.47 5.54 -27.06
CA SER A 420 -25.87 5.87 -26.82
C SER A 420 -26.14 7.38 -26.83
N ALA A 421 -26.64 7.96 -25.75
CA ALA A 421 -26.91 9.38 -25.62
C ALA A 421 -25.74 10.21 -25.08
N VAL A 422 -24.55 9.60 -24.85
CA VAL A 422 -23.37 10.24 -24.27
C VAL A 422 -22.36 10.54 -25.37
N VAL A 423 -21.96 11.79 -25.51
CA VAL A 423 -20.90 12.27 -26.40
C VAL A 423 -19.67 12.57 -25.56
N THR A 424 -18.56 11.88 -25.84
CA THR A 424 -17.24 12.19 -25.27
C THR A 424 -16.47 13.04 -26.27
N ILE A 425 -16.01 14.18 -25.82
CA ILE A 425 -15.34 15.21 -26.64
C ILE A 425 -13.91 15.32 -26.17
N VAL A 426 -12.97 15.35 -27.11
CA VAL A 426 -11.55 15.52 -26.87
C VAL A 426 -11.06 16.70 -27.71
N GLU A 427 -10.27 17.58 -27.13
CA GLU A 427 -9.59 18.66 -27.86
C GLU A 427 -8.62 18.03 -28.86
N SER A 428 -8.60 18.53 -30.09
CA SER A 428 -7.61 18.16 -31.12
C SER A 428 -6.33 18.97 -30.97
N SER A 429 -5.21 18.35 -31.29
CA SER A 429 -3.87 18.99 -31.26
C SER A 429 -3.76 20.17 -32.17
#